data_c41961fd99f0209d5df36e928f6c7569
#
_entry.id   c41961fd99f0209d5df36e928f6c7569
#
_cell.length_a   1.000
_cell.length_b   1.000
_cell.length_c   1.000
_cell.angle_alpha   90.00
_cell.angle_beta   90.00
_cell.angle_gamma   90.00
#
_symmetry.space_group_name_H-M   'P 1'
#
loop_
_entity.id
_entity.type
_entity.pdbx_description
1 polymer ?
#
loop_
_entity_poly.entity_id
_entity_poly.type
_entity_poly.pdbx_seq_one_letter_code
_entity_poly.pdbx_strand_id
1 'polypeptide(L)'
;MMTGKTRMILIVVCLVVYLSLCLLLVGHKLKGLDRQITVASQTIAIRALDYVFSVFTLLGSIELTTLVLLVFCWWLWKHGQTHAALVLFFLFVFGNAVELAFKQRLEARPPELTFYRGVFGLTLLSVKTRYAFPSGHILRTTFLALVLGAFLRARLARFSWQIPFVLTFFVLVMAYSRIYIGDHWFSDVLGGMALAGMLFAFVDDRGFMIRRLGG
;
A
#
# COMPACT_ATOMS: atom_id res chain seq x y z
N MET A 1 4.50 -13.95 -15.48
CA MET A 1 5.16 -12.73 -16.03
C MET A 1 4.12 -11.83 -16.63
N MET A 2 4.21 -10.54 -16.32
CA MET A 2 3.33 -9.55 -16.95
C MET A 2 3.82 -9.23 -18.36
N THR A 3 2.92 -9.31 -19.34
CA THR A 3 3.21 -8.85 -20.71
C THR A 3 3.25 -7.31 -20.75
N GLY A 4 3.89 -6.73 -21.77
CA GLY A 4 3.87 -5.27 -21.95
C GLY A 4 2.45 -4.71 -22.04
N LYS A 5 1.52 -5.43 -22.70
CA LYS A 5 0.11 -5.08 -22.78
C LYS A 5 -0.55 -5.07 -21.40
N THR A 6 -0.30 -6.10 -20.57
CA THR A 6 -0.86 -6.18 -19.20
C THR A 6 -0.35 -5.04 -18.32
N ARG A 7 0.93 -4.68 -18.42
CA ARG A 7 1.52 -3.54 -17.69
C ARG A 7 0.85 -2.22 -18.08
N MET A 8 0.69 -1.99 -19.39
CA MET A 8 0.03 -0.79 -19.89
C MET A 8 -1.42 -0.70 -19.41
N ILE A 9 -2.17 -1.79 -19.46
CA ILE A 9 -3.55 -1.83 -18.94
C ILE A 9 -3.56 -1.50 -17.45
N LEU A 10 -2.67 -2.10 -16.65
CA LEU A 10 -2.57 -1.82 -15.23
C LEU A 10 -2.28 -0.35 -14.94
N ILE A 11 -1.32 0.25 -15.65
CA ILE A 11 -0.99 1.68 -15.52
C ILE A 11 -2.22 2.54 -15.83
N VAL A 12 -2.88 2.30 -16.98
CA VAL A 12 -4.03 3.10 -17.41
C VAL A 12 -5.17 2.98 -16.41
N VAL A 13 -5.53 1.76 -16.01
CA VAL A 13 -6.62 1.54 -15.03
C VAL A 13 -6.31 2.22 -13.70
N CYS A 14 -5.12 1.99 -13.14
CA CYS A 14 -4.74 2.60 -11.87
C CYS A 14 -4.66 4.14 -11.96
N LEU A 15 -4.15 4.68 -13.07
CA LEU A 15 -4.09 6.12 -13.32
C LEU A 15 -5.49 6.73 -13.42
N VAL A 16 -6.40 6.10 -14.18
CA VAL A 16 -7.80 6.56 -14.29
C VAL A 16 -8.47 6.54 -12.91
N VAL A 17 -8.33 5.46 -12.15
CA VAL A 17 -8.87 5.38 -10.78
C VAL A 17 -8.29 6.49 -9.90
N TYR A 18 -6.97 6.66 -9.90
CA TYR A 18 -6.29 7.66 -9.07
C TYR A 18 -6.73 9.09 -9.40
N LEU A 19 -6.76 9.44 -10.69
CA LEU A 19 -7.19 10.76 -11.15
C LEU A 19 -8.68 11.01 -10.89
N SER A 20 -9.53 10.00 -11.08
CA SER A 20 -10.96 10.09 -10.75
C SER A 20 -11.18 10.35 -9.26
N LEU A 21 -10.41 9.67 -8.39
CA LEU A 21 -10.45 9.92 -6.94
C LEU A 21 -10.01 11.36 -6.63
N CYS A 22 -8.94 11.86 -7.24
CA CYS A 22 -8.49 13.24 -7.05
C CYS A 22 -9.58 14.24 -7.44
N LEU A 23 -10.22 14.07 -8.59
CA LEU A 23 -11.29 14.95 -9.07
C LEU A 23 -12.52 14.93 -8.14
N LEU A 24 -12.92 13.73 -7.69
CA LEU A 24 -14.05 13.55 -6.79
C LEU A 24 -13.78 14.12 -5.39
N LEU A 25 -12.54 14.03 -4.91
CA LEU A 25 -12.13 14.61 -3.62
C LEU A 25 -12.12 16.14 -3.69
N VAL A 26 -11.57 16.74 -4.74
CA VAL A 26 -11.61 18.20 -4.96
C VAL A 26 -13.05 18.70 -5.05
N GLY A 27 -13.94 17.94 -5.70
CA GLY A 27 -15.36 18.24 -5.79
C GLY A 27 -16.18 17.87 -4.52
N HIS A 28 -15.54 17.38 -3.44
CA HIS A 28 -16.18 16.94 -2.19
C HIS A 28 -17.29 15.88 -2.37
N LYS A 29 -17.26 15.12 -3.49
CA LYS A 29 -18.29 14.15 -3.85
C LYS A 29 -18.21 12.84 -3.04
N LEU A 30 -17.05 12.52 -2.45
CA LEU A 30 -16.84 11.26 -1.73
C LEU A 30 -17.11 11.36 -0.23
N LYS A 31 -17.25 12.56 0.33
CA LYS A 31 -17.39 12.78 1.78
C LYS A 31 -18.52 11.97 2.42
N GLY A 32 -19.67 11.88 1.77
CA GLY A 32 -20.83 11.11 2.26
C GLY A 32 -20.56 9.61 2.28
N LEU A 33 -20.00 9.07 1.18
CA LEU A 33 -19.63 7.65 1.06
C LEU A 33 -18.54 7.26 2.06
N ASP A 34 -17.50 8.04 2.13
CA ASP A 34 -16.37 7.82 3.05
C ASP A 34 -16.85 7.75 4.51
N ARG A 35 -17.71 8.70 4.91
CA ARG A 35 -18.29 8.72 6.25
C ARG A 35 -19.18 7.49 6.51
N GLN A 36 -20.03 7.12 5.56
CA GLN A 36 -20.90 5.95 5.70
C GLN A 36 -20.09 4.66 5.88
N ILE A 37 -19.02 4.45 5.08
CA ILE A 37 -18.15 3.28 5.17
C ILE A 37 -17.43 3.26 6.53
N THR A 38 -16.93 4.40 7.01
CA THR A 38 -16.26 4.48 8.32
C THR A 38 -17.24 4.15 9.45
N VAL A 39 -18.43 4.75 9.44
CA VAL A 39 -19.49 4.44 10.44
C VAL A 39 -19.84 2.96 10.40
N ALA A 40 -20.06 2.39 9.20
CA ALA A 40 -20.38 0.97 9.04
C ALA A 40 -19.25 0.07 9.56
N SER A 41 -17.98 0.41 9.28
CA SER A 41 -16.83 -0.36 9.79
C SER A 41 -16.73 -0.35 11.31
N GLN A 42 -17.22 0.69 11.97
CA GLN A 42 -17.18 0.87 13.41
C GLN A 42 -18.43 0.34 14.14
N THR A 43 -19.43 -0.19 13.45
CA THR A 43 -20.61 -0.81 14.09
C THR A 43 -20.26 -2.01 14.96
N ILE A 44 -19.20 -2.73 14.63
CA ILE A 44 -18.69 -3.89 15.36
C ILE A 44 -17.57 -3.52 16.35
N ALA A 45 -17.40 -2.22 16.62
CA ALA A 45 -16.25 -1.75 17.37
C ALA A 45 -16.32 -2.17 18.84
N ILE A 46 -15.28 -2.90 19.26
CA ILE A 46 -15.02 -3.28 20.64
C ILE A 46 -13.55 -2.99 20.98
N ARG A 47 -13.25 -2.77 22.25
CA ARG A 47 -11.91 -2.41 22.71
C ARG A 47 -10.83 -3.42 22.30
N ALA A 48 -11.16 -4.71 22.25
CA ALA A 48 -10.25 -5.75 21.82
C ALA A 48 -9.82 -5.56 20.35
N LEU A 49 -10.77 -5.21 19.45
CA LEU A 49 -10.46 -4.92 18.04
C LEU A 49 -9.66 -3.62 17.89
N ASP A 50 -9.89 -2.62 18.74
CA ASP A 50 -9.09 -1.39 18.75
C ASP A 50 -7.60 -1.72 19.00
N TYR A 51 -7.30 -2.60 19.96
CA TYR A 51 -5.93 -3.09 20.21
C TYR A 51 -5.38 -3.89 19.04
N VAL A 52 -6.15 -4.88 18.56
CA VAL A 52 -5.71 -5.75 17.45
C VAL A 52 -5.37 -4.92 16.20
N PHE A 53 -6.25 -4.04 15.78
CA PHE A 53 -6.00 -3.21 14.59
C PHE A 53 -4.95 -2.14 14.81
N SER A 54 -4.81 -1.60 16.03
CA SER A 54 -3.73 -0.66 16.36
C SER A 54 -2.35 -1.34 16.28
N VAL A 55 -2.23 -2.60 16.72
CA VAL A 55 -1.00 -3.39 16.56
C VAL A 55 -0.79 -3.76 15.09
N PHE A 56 -1.84 -4.26 14.44
CA PHE A 56 -1.76 -4.70 13.04
C PHE A 56 -1.32 -3.58 12.10
N THR A 57 -1.81 -2.36 12.31
CA THR A 57 -1.45 -1.21 11.47
C THR A 57 0.04 -0.86 11.53
N LEU A 58 0.77 -1.25 12.60
CA LEU A 58 2.23 -1.06 12.66
C LEU A 58 2.97 -1.78 11.54
N LEU A 59 2.40 -2.90 11.03
CA LEU A 59 2.98 -3.64 9.90
C LEU A 59 3.00 -2.81 8.60
N GLY A 60 2.16 -1.79 8.48
CA GLY A 60 2.14 -0.86 7.36
C GLY A 60 2.90 0.45 7.62
N SER A 61 3.54 0.59 8.78
CA SER A 61 4.32 1.80 9.11
C SER A 61 5.49 1.99 8.15
N ILE A 62 5.98 3.23 8.02
CA ILE A 62 7.10 3.53 7.13
C ILE A 62 8.36 2.82 7.60
N GLU A 63 8.56 2.70 8.91
CA GLU A 63 9.72 2.06 9.52
C GLU A 63 9.79 0.58 9.14
N LEU A 64 8.71 -0.16 9.39
CA LEU A 64 8.70 -1.60 9.15
C LEU A 64 8.70 -1.94 7.66
N THR A 65 7.90 -1.22 6.86
CA THR A 65 7.86 -1.44 5.41
C THR A 65 9.19 -1.08 4.74
N THR A 66 9.88 -0.03 5.20
CA THR A 66 11.22 0.31 4.73
C THR A 66 12.24 -0.77 5.14
N LEU A 67 12.18 -1.27 6.38
CA LEU A 67 13.05 -2.36 6.82
C LEU A 67 12.86 -3.61 5.94
N VAL A 68 11.62 -4.02 5.69
CA VAL A 68 11.30 -5.16 4.81
C VAL A 68 11.85 -4.93 3.41
N LEU A 69 11.66 -3.74 2.84
CA LEU A 69 12.22 -3.41 1.54
C LEU A 69 13.75 -3.51 1.52
N LEU A 70 14.43 -2.91 2.50
CA LEU A 70 15.90 -2.88 2.57
C LEU A 70 16.48 -4.28 2.72
N VAL A 71 15.87 -5.14 3.57
CA VAL A 71 16.25 -6.54 3.70
C VAL A 71 16.08 -7.28 2.38
N PHE A 72 14.97 -7.04 1.67
CA PHE A 72 14.73 -7.66 0.38
C PHE A 72 15.68 -7.16 -0.71
N CYS A 73 15.95 -5.86 -0.77
CA CYS A 73 16.93 -5.27 -1.69
C CYS A 73 18.36 -5.80 -1.43
N TRP A 74 18.74 -5.89 -0.16
CA TRP A 74 20.01 -6.48 0.23
C TRP A 74 20.11 -7.94 -0.20
N TRP A 75 19.04 -8.73 -0.01
CA TRP A 75 19.00 -10.11 -0.48
C TRP A 75 19.15 -10.21 -2.01
N LEU A 76 18.43 -9.38 -2.78
CA LEU A 76 18.56 -9.31 -4.24
C LEU A 76 19.98 -8.95 -4.66
N TRP A 77 20.59 -7.98 -4.02
CA TRP A 77 21.96 -7.57 -4.29
C TRP A 77 22.96 -8.70 -4.06
N LYS A 78 22.87 -9.40 -2.94
CA LYS A 78 23.71 -10.58 -2.64
C LYS A 78 23.59 -11.69 -3.67
N HIS A 79 22.43 -11.78 -4.35
CA HIS A 79 22.19 -12.78 -5.40
C HIS A 79 22.45 -12.22 -6.82
N GLY A 80 23.18 -11.13 -6.96
CA GLY A 80 23.57 -10.55 -8.25
C GLY A 80 22.44 -9.82 -8.99
N GLN A 81 21.32 -9.54 -8.32
CA GLN A 81 20.16 -8.84 -8.90
C GLN A 81 20.17 -7.33 -8.54
N THR A 82 21.33 -6.70 -8.66
CA THR A 82 21.54 -5.30 -8.25
C THR A 82 20.58 -4.33 -8.94
N HIS A 83 20.35 -4.52 -10.25
CA HIS A 83 19.42 -3.66 -10.99
C HIS A 83 17.99 -3.74 -10.41
N ALA A 84 17.49 -4.95 -10.12
CA ALA A 84 16.18 -5.13 -9.52
C ALA A 84 16.08 -4.45 -8.14
N ALA A 85 17.11 -4.62 -7.30
CA ALA A 85 17.20 -3.98 -5.99
C ALA A 85 17.13 -2.44 -6.10
N LEU A 86 17.90 -1.84 -7.02
CA LEU A 86 17.90 -0.39 -7.24
C LEU A 86 16.55 0.10 -7.75
N VAL A 87 15.96 -0.57 -8.73
CA VAL A 87 14.63 -0.20 -9.26
C VAL A 87 13.58 -0.23 -8.15
N LEU A 88 13.54 -1.29 -7.34
CA LEU A 88 12.59 -1.39 -6.22
C LEU A 88 12.79 -0.28 -5.19
N PHE A 89 14.04 0.00 -4.83
CA PHE A 89 14.36 1.07 -3.90
C PHE A 89 13.89 2.43 -4.43
N PHE A 90 14.23 2.76 -5.68
CA PHE A 90 13.81 4.04 -6.28
C PHE A 90 12.31 4.16 -6.46
N LEU A 91 11.60 3.09 -6.86
CA LEU A 91 10.13 3.11 -6.96
C LEU A 91 9.47 3.32 -5.59
N PHE A 92 10.01 2.69 -4.54
CA PHE A 92 9.50 2.89 -3.19
C PHE A 92 9.71 4.32 -2.70
N VAL A 93 10.90 4.88 -2.88
CA VAL A 93 11.21 6.27 -2.51
C VAL A 93 10.33 7.24 -3.32
N PHE A 94 10.21 7.03 -4.63
CA PHE A 94 9.38 7.85 -5.50
C PHE A 94 7.90 7.80 -5.10
N GLY A 95 7.37 6.61 -4.77
CA GLY A 95 6.00 6.45 -4.30
C GLY A 95 5.72 7.23 -3.00
N ASN A 96 6.65 7.18 -2.04
CA ASN A 96 6.54 7.97 -0.80
C ASN A 96 6.67 9.49 -1.07
N ALA A 97 7.50 9.90 -2.01
CA ALA A 97 7.60 11.31 -2.41
C ALA A 97 6.30 11.81 -3.06
N VAL A 98 5.67 11.01 -3.94
CA VAL A 98 4.36 11.31 -4.53
C VAL A 98 3.29 11.39 -3.44
N GLU A 99 3.23 10.40 -2.53
CA GLU A 99 2.32 10.41 -1.38
C GLU A 99 2.44 11.73 -0.60
N LEU A 100 3.66 12.10 -0.22
CA LEU A 100 3.91 13.31 0.57
C LEU A 100 3.50 14.59 -0.21
N ALA A 101 3.79 14.66 -1.50
CA ALA A 101 3.41 15.78 -2.35
C ALA A 101 1.88 15.97 -2.41
N PHE A 102 1.12 14.88 -2.56
CA PHE A 102 -0.34 14.94 -2.54
C PHE A 102 -0.88 15.33 -1.16
N LYS A 103 -0.32 14.80 -0.08
CA LYS A 103 -0.68 15.16 1.30
C LYS A 103 -0.38 16.61 1.68
N GLN A 104 0.42 17.30 0.90
CA GLN A 104 0.67 18.73 1.09
C GLN A 104 -0.23 19.64 0.26
N ARG A 105 -0.79 19.14 -0.85
CA ARG A 105 -1.47 19.96 -1.86
C ARG A 105 -2.94 19.62 -2.08
N LEU A 106 -3.33 18.34 -2.01
CA LEU A 106 -4.71 17.92 -2.24
C LEU A 106 -5.52 18.06 -0.96
N GLU A 107 -6.54 18.91 -0.97
CA GLU A 107 -7.39 19.24 0.21
C GLU A 107 -8.34 18.09 0.62
N ALA A 108 -7.77 16.93 0.88
CA ALA A 108 -8.46 15.75 1.41
C ALA A 108 -8.23 15.67 2.94
N ARG A 109 -9.13 16.26 3.73
CA ARG A 109 -9.01 16.25 5.19
C ARG A 109 -9.14 14.84 5.75
N PRO A 110 -8.35 14.49 6.79
CA PRO A 110 -8.48 13.20 7.47
C PRO A 110 -9.87 13.05 8.13
N PRO A 111 -10.25 11.82 8.56
CA PRO A 111 -11.42 11.62 9.41
C PRO A 111 -11.39 12.51 10.65
N GLU A 112 -12.58 12.87 11.11
CA GLU A 112 -12.73 13.64 12.35
C GLU A 112 -12.21 12.83 13.55
N LEU A 113 -11.65 13.50 14.55
CA LEU A 113 -11.11 12.84 15.75
C LEU A 113 -12.15 11.99 16.50
N THR A 114 -13.43 12.25 16.30
CA THR A 114 -14.55 11.46 16.84
C THR A 114 -14.57 10.03 16.31
N PHE A 115 -14.00 9.78 15.14
CA PHE A 115 -13.84 8.44 14.54
C PHE A 115 -12.55 7.74 14.97
N TYR A 116 -11.62 8.47 15.62
CA TYR A 116 -10.32 7.89 15.93
C TYR A 116 -10.38 6.88 17.08
N ARG A 117 -9.96 5.64 16.80
CA ARG A 117 -9.96 4.51 17.73
C ARG A 117 -8.57 3.93 18.01
N GLY A 118 -7.53 4.55 17.48
CA GLY A 118 -6.16 4.09 17.69
C GLY A 118 -5.76 4.15 19.17
N VAL A 119 -5.17 3.04 19.67
CA VAL A 119 -4.76 2.92 21.07
C VAL A 119 -3.32 3.36 21.28
N PHE A 120 -2.47 3.24 20.24
CA PHE A 120 -1.05 3.56 20.32
C PHE A 120 -0.68 4.64 19.31
N GLY A 121 -0.09 5.74 19.78
CA GLY A 121 0.53 6.76 18.94
C GLY A 121 1.94 6.37 18.47
N LEU A 122 2.13 5.13 18.00
CA LEU A 122 3.44 4.53 17.78
C LEU A 122 3.97 4.72 16.35
N THR A 123 4.12 5.95 15.89
CA THR A 123 4.92 6.21 14.69
C THR A 123 6.11 7.08 15.05
N LEU A 124 7.32 6.49 15.02
CA LEU A 124 8.58 7.19 15.31
C LEU A 124 8.90 8.25 14.24
N LEU A 125 8.51 7.97 12.98
CA LEU A 125 8.83 8.81 11.82
C LEU A 125 7.56 9.42 11.17
N SER A 126 6.51 9.74 11.95
CA SER A 126 5.33 10.37 11.35
C SER A 126 5.61 11.82 10.99
N VAL A 127 5.65 12.10 9.70
CA VAL A 127 5.59 13.48 9.21
C VAL A 127 4.16 13.98 9.39
N LYS A 128 3.96 15.01 10.20
CA LYS A 128 2.65 15.67 10.31
C LYS A 128 2.28 16.24 8.95
N THR A 129 1.26 15.66 8.33
CA THR A 129 0.74 16.11 7.05
C THR A 129 -0.61 16.80 7.25
N ARG A 130 -0.90 17.79 6.41
CA ARG A 130 -2.14 18.56 6.47
C ARG A 130 -3.35 17.76 6.00
N TYR A 131 -3.12 16.83 5.04
CA TYR A 131 -4.15 16.08 4.34
C TYR A 131 -3.87 14.57 4.39
N ALA A 132 -4.89 13.76 4.12
CA ALA A 132 -4.84 12.31 4.32
C ALA A 132 -4.57 11.51 3.04
N PHE A 133 -4.93 12.05 1.86
CA PHE A 133 -4.84 11.34 0.59
C PHE A 133 -3.44 11.43 -0.05
N PRO A 134 -2.95 10.31 -0.58
CA PRO A 134 -3.40 8.92 -0.41
C PRO A 134 -2.87 8.29 0.88
N SER A 135 -3.41 7.10 1.26
CA SER A 135 -2.92 6.37 2.43
C SER A 135 -1.54 5.76 2.19
N GLY A 136 -0.53 6.22 2.93
CA GLY A 136 0.84 5.71 2.82
C GLY A 136 1.01 4.29 3.35
N HIS A 137 0.31 3.90 4.41
CA HIS A 137 0.29 2.52 4.89
C HIS A 137 -0.15 1.56 3.78
N ILE A 138 -1.22 1.92 3.07
CA ILE A 138 -1.77 1.09 2.01
C ILE A 138 -0.88 1.10 0.76
N LEU A 139 -0.34 2.24 0.39
CA LEU A 139 0.65 2.35 -0.68
C LEU A 139 1.81 1.37 -0.47
N ARG A 140 2.47 1.46 0.67
CA ARG A 140 3.66 0.65 0.99
C ARG A 140 3.34 -0.83 1.13
N THR A 141 2.28 -1.16 1.87
CA THR A 141 1.85 -2.56 2.07
C THR A 141 1.45 -3.20 0.75
N THR A 142 0.65 -2.52 -0.08
CA THR A 142 0.21 -3.04 -1.38
C THR A 142 1.39 -3.20 -2.33
N PHE A 143 2.28 -2.22 -2.41
CA PHE A 143 3.48 -2.31 -3.26
C PHE A 143 4.36 -3.50 -2.88
N LEU A 144 4.67 -3.66 -1.59
CA LEU A 144 5.48 -4.79 -1.11
C LEU A 144 4.77 -6.13 -1.31
N ALA A 145 3.46 -6.20 -1.09
CA ALA A 145 2.69 -7.42 -1.33
C ALA A 145 2.73 -7.85 -2.81
N LEU A 146 2.59 -6.90 -3.74
CA LEU A 146 2.68 -7.18 -5.17
C LEU A 146 4.08 -7.65 -5.57
N VAL A 147 5.13 -6.97 -5.09
CA VAL A 147 6.53 -7.30 -5.37
C VAL A 147 6.90 -8.67 -4.80
N LEU A 148 6.65 -8.88 -3.50
CA LEU A 148 6.93 -10.16 -2.84
C LEU A 148 6.08 -11.29 -3.41
N GLY A 149 4.82 -11.01 -3.77
CA GLY A 149 3.94 -11.96 -4.42
C GLY A 149 4.48 -12.42 -5.78
N ALA A 150 4.95 -11.50 -6.62
CA ALA A 150 5.57 -11.82 -7.90
C ALA A 150 6.85 -12.66 -7.69
N PHE A 151 7.70 -12.25 -6.76
CA PHE A 151 8.94 -12.95 -6.41
C PHE A 151 8.68 -14.36 -5.88
N LEU A 152 7.82 -14.52 -4.88
CA LEU A 152 7.53 -15.81 -4.26
C LEU A 152 6.85 -16.78 -5.23
N ARG A 153 5.92 -16.30 -6.08
CA ARG A 153 5.31 -17.15 -7.12
C ARG A 153 6.34 -17.66 -8.13
N ALA A 154 7.34 -16.85 -8.47
CA ALA A 154 8.42 -17.30 -9.36
C ALA A 154 9.28 -18.39 -8.73
N ARG A 155 9.41 -18.43 -7.41
CA ARG A 155 10.24 -19.38 -6.65
C ARG A 155 9.49 -20.58 -6.12
N LEU A 156 8.24 -20.40 -5.71
CA LEU A 156 7.42 -21.37 -5.02
C LEU A 156 6.21 -21.75 -5.89
N ALA A 157 6.45 -22.35 -7.06
CA ALA A 157 5.40 -22.71 -8.02
C ALA A 157 4.28 -23.58 -7.41
N ARG A 158 4.61 -24.41 -6.40
CA ARG A 158 3.65 -25.25 -5.65
C ARG A 158 2.56 -24.41 -4.97
N PHE A 159 2.88 -23.18 -4.56
CA PHE A 159 1.99 -22.28 -3.83
C PHE A 159 1.51 -21.10 -4.70
N SER A 160 1.44 -21.28 -6.01
CA SER A 160 1.21 -20.20 -6.99
C SER A 160 -0.11 -19.44 -6.79
N TRP A 161 -1.15 -20.06 -6.24
CA TRP A 161 -2.44 -19.42 -5.96
C TRP A 161 -2.60 -19.00 -4.47
N GLN A 162 -1.97 -19.73 -3.53
CA GLN A 162 -2.04 -19.40 -2.09
C GLN A 162 -1.32 -18.09 -1.78
N ILE A 163 -0.16 -17.85 -2.42
CA ILE A 163 0.63 -16.63 -2.21
C ILE A 163 -0.17 -15.36 -2.50
N PRO A 164 -0.77 -15.18 -3.71
CA PRO A 164 -1.58 -13.98 -3.95
C PRO A 164 -2.81 -13.91 -3.06
N PHE A 165 -3.43 -15.04 -2.69
CA PHE A 165 -4.56 -15.06 -1.78
C PHE A 165 -4.18 -14.50 -0.40
N VAL A 166 -3.12 -15.02 0.21
CA VAL A 166 -2.65 -14.58 1.55
C VAL A 166 -2.23 -13.10 1.52
N LEU A 167 -1.49 -12.68 0.49
CA LEU A 167 -1.02 -11.30 0.41
C LEU A 167 -2.18 -10.33 0.12
N THR A 168 -3.14 -10.71 -0.72
CA THR A 168 -4.35 -9.91 -0.95
C THR A 168 -5.16 -9.81 0.34
N PHE A 169 -5.38 -10.91 1.05
CA PHE A 169 -6.07 -10.91 2.34
C PHE A 169 -5.36 -9.98 3.35
N PHE A 170 -4.03 -10.05 3.44
CA PHE A 170 -3.25 -9.17 4.30
C PHE A 170 -3.45 -7.68 3.95
N VAL A 171 -3.41 -7.32 2.65
CA VAL A 171 -3.68 -5.95 2.18
C VAL A 171 -5.10 -5.51 2.53
N LEU A 172 -6.10 -6.38 2.35
CA LEU A 172 -7.49 -6.07 2.69
C LEU A 172 -7.70 -5.86 4.18
N VAL A 173 -7.09 -6.69 5.04
CA VAL A 173 -7.13 -6.48 6.50
C VAL A 173 -6.43 -5.18 6.89
N MET A 174 -5.29 -4.87 6.25
CA MET A 174 -4.61 -3.58 6.45
C MET A 174 -5.51 -2.41 6.04
N ALA A 175 -6.15 -2.49 4.87
CA ALA A 175 -7.09 -1.49 4.37
C ALA A 175 -8.25 -1.26 5.35
N TYR A 176 -8.87 -2.36 5.78
CA TYR A 176 -9.95 -2.31 6.77
C TYR A 176 -9.48 -1.68 8.10
N SER A 177 -8.29 -2.05 8.58
CA SER A 177 -7.75 -1.51 9.84
C SER A 177 -7.58 0.01 9.81
N ARG A 178 -7.19 0.58 8.66
CA ARG A 178 -7.03 2.05 8.50
C ARG A 178 -8.35 2.80 8.55
N ILE A 179 -9.40 2.22 7.95
CA ILE A 179 -10.76 2.78 7.97
C ILE A 179 -11.37 2.62 9.37
N TYR A 180 -11.26 1.42 9.96
CA TYR A 180 -11.78 1.09 11.28
C TYR A 180 -11.18 1.97 12.38
N ILE A 181 -9.86 2.17 12.37
CA ILE A 181 -9.17 3.05 13.35
C ILE A 181 -9.55 4.52 13.14
N GLY A 182 -10.06 4.90 11.96
CA GLY A 182 -10.40 6.27 11.65
C GLY A 182 -9.20 7.15 11.30
N ASP A 183 -8.11 6.54 10.81
CA ASP A 183 -6.93 7.27 10.34
C ASP A 183 -7.06 7.73 8.90
N HIS A 184 -7.80 6.97 8.08
CA HIS A 184 -7.99 7.21 6.66
C HIS A 184 -9.43 6.94 6.22
N TRP A 185 -9.86 7.70 5.23
CA TRP A 185 -11.07 7.42 4.49
C TRP A 185 -10.91 6.25 3.52
N PHE A 186 -12.02 5.66 3.09
CA PHE A 186 -12.01 4.61 2.06
C PHE A 186 -11.38 5.10 0.74
N SER A 187 -11.65 6.35 0.36
CA SER A 187 -11.03 6.98 -0.82
C SER A 187 -9.51 7.08 -0.72
N ASP A 188 -8.95 7.37 0.49
CA ASP A 188 -7.49 7.41 0.72
C ASP A 188 -6.87 6.03 0.52
N VAL A 189 -7.56 5.00 0.98
CA VAL A 189 -7.15 3.59 0.85
C VAL A 189 -7.10 3.18 -0.62
N LEU A 190 -8.16 3.47 -1.39
CA LEU A 190 -8.18 3.20 -2.83
C LEU A 190 -7.08 3.96 -3.59
N GLY A 191 -6.83 5.22 -3.22
CA GLY A 191 -5.73 6.01 -3.77
C GLY A 191 -4.36 5.38 -3.53
N GLY A 192 -4.13 4.87 -2.31
CA GLY A 192 -2.90 4.15 -1.96
C GLY A 192 -2.72 2.87 -2.78
N MET A 193 -3.79 2.07 -2.95
CA MET A 193 -3.77 0.86 -3.79
C MET A 193 -3.49 1.19 -5.26
N ALA A 194 -4.15 2.19 -5.81
CA ALA A 194 -3.98 2.59 -7.21
C ALA A 194 -2.55 3.08 -7.48
N LEU A 195 -1.99 3.91 -6.59
CA LEU A 195 -0.60 4.36 -6.72
C LEU A 195 0.38 3.18 -6.63
N ALA A 196 0.17 2.24 -5.71
CA ALA A 196 0.99 1.03 -5.60
C ALA A 196 0.93 0.17 -6.87
N GLY A 197 -0.26 -0.01 -7.46
CA GLY A 197 -0.45 -0.73 -8.72
C GLY A 197 0.29 -0.08 -9.88
N MET A 198 0.26 1.24 -10.00
CA MET A 198 1.04 2.00 -11.00
C MET A 198 2.54 1.75 -10.83
N LEU A 199 3.06 1.87 -9.61
CA LEU A 199 4.48 1.64 -9.33
C LEU A 199 4.89 0.21 -9.64
N PHE A 200 4.07 -0.77 -9.27
CA PHE A 200 4.35 -2.17 -9.54
C PHE A 200 4.45 -2.49 -11.04
N ALA A 201 3.70 -1.80 -11.89
CA ALA A 201 3.78 -2.00 -13.34
C ALA A 201 5.17 -1.68 -13.93
N PHE A 202 6.00 -0.90 -13.23
CA PHE A 202 7.38 -0.61 -13.62
C PHE A 202 8.39 -1.64 -13.08
N VAL A 203 7.95 -2.55 -12.20
CA VAL A 203 8.82 -3.61 -11.69
C VAL A 203 9.05 -4.66 -12.78
N ASP A 204 10.31 -4.92 -13.13
CA ASP A 204 10.66 -6.02 -14.04
C ASP A 204 10.66 -7.34 -13.29
N ASP A 205 9.55 -8.07 -13.39
CA ASP A 205 9.40 -9.40 -12.80
C ASP A 205 10.27 -10.48 -13.49
N ARG A 206 10.86 -10.19 -14.67
CA ARG A 206 11.80 -11.09 -15.36
C ARG A 206 13.08 -11.28 -14.53
N GLY A 207 13.55 -10.22 -13.87
CA GLY A 207 14.71 -10.28 -12.99
C GLY A 207 14.54 -11.27 -11.83
N PHE A 208 13.31 -11.56 -11.40
CA PHE A 208 13.04 -12.52 -10.33
C PHE A 208 13.17 -14.00 -10.77
N MET A 209 13.07 -14.25 -12.07
CA MET A 209 13.12 -15.62 -12.63
C MET A 209 14.50 -16.07 -13.09
N ILE A 210 15.42 -15.16 -13.36
CA ILE A 210 16.71 -15.47 -13.93
C ILE A 210 17.73 -15.70 -12.81
N ARG A 211 17.84 -16.87 -12.39
CA ARG A 211 18.89 -17.77 -11.95
C ARG A 211 18.29 -18.75 -10.96
N ARG A 212 17.84 -19.89 -11.45
CA ARG A 212 18.01 -21.10 -10.67
C ARG A 212 19.51 -21.13 -10.35
N LEU A 213 19.83 -21.06 -9.06
CA LEU A 213 21.17 -21.26 -8.58
C LEU A 213 21.64 -22.54 -9.25
N GLY A 214 22.55 -22.41 -10.19
CA GLY A 214 23.25 -23.56 -10.75
C GLY A 214 23.87 -24.32 -9.59
N GLY A 215 23.54 -25.59 -9.52
CA GLY A 215 23.97 -26.53 -8.47
C GLY A 215 25.48 -26.65 -8.34
#